data_484db563f0af55a9581bb0badfd189d4
#
_entry.id   484db563f0af55a9581bb0badfd189d4
#
_cell.length_a   1.000
_cell.length_b   1.000
_cell.length_c   1.000
_cell.angle_alpha   90.00
_cell.angle_beta   90.00
_cell.angle_gamma   90.00
#
_symmetry.space_group_name_H-M   'P 1'
#
loop_
_entity.id
_entity.type
_entity.pdbx_description
1 polymer ?
#
loop_
_entity_poly.entity_id
_entity_poly.type
_entity_poly.pdbx_seq_one_letter_code
_entity_poly.pdbx_strand_id
1 'polypeptide(L)'
;VNKAFAKVAHMFASNNAKMWVHDYQLMLVPQILRKMDKDAAIGFFLHTPFPSFEIFRLIPEREALLEGLLGANLVGFHTYDYVRHFLSSVSKILGYEDLLGTIKIGDRLVQTDAIPIGIDYKKFARGAKNRKVNSILKSFDLFNVKTKVILAVDRADYSKGIPARLDAFELFLENYPQHLKKAVLVLIAVPSRGDVDAYKELRATIEQKVSRINGRFSTTDWAPIAYRYQSLPFDELCALYALADVMLVTPLRDGMNLVAKEFVASKHKSNGVLVLSDMAGAATELPDAILVNPNNTKQVAAAIDLGLTMPNSEQKQRMKKMQARISEYTIKKWAGDFVTELTESVQKQKESPKQIYPGQKKLLLADYQQAKSRLILLDYDGTLKRLVSSPHEKYSRPTDKVKKLLKSLTKDKKNKVIIISGRPRNALEKYFENKDLGLVAEHGGWVFDAGSWIKSSLTVKKWKKDLKPILEQFVVRTAGSELEEKDFSFVWHYRRVSPDLAYVRKEELKIKLRATLATDDIGVFDGRKIVEIKPKRMNKGIIVSDLVAKNDWDFILAIGDDYTDEDMFVALPADAYSINVGNQTTNARFQLNCVDEVLELIKSLP
;
A
#
# COMPACT_ATOMS: atom_id res chain seq x y z
N VAL A 1 -16.03 -18.79 -13.62
CA VAL A 1 -15.41 -19.25 -12.36
C VAL A 1 -15.71 -18.26 -11.25
N ASN A 2 -15.23 -17.01 -11.26
CA ASN A 2 -15.36 -16.05 -10.16
C ASN A 2 -16.82 -15.78 -9.74
N LYS A 3 -17.77 -15.65 -10.70
CA LYS A 3 -19.20 -15.49 -10.40
C LYS A 3 -19.77 -16.69 -9.63
N ALA A 4 -19.38 -17.92 -9.99
CA ALA A 4 -19.82 -19.12 -9.30
C ALA A 4 -19.30 -19.18 -7.86
N PHE A 5 -17.99 -18.89 -7.66
CA PHE A 5 -17.41 -18.82 -6.32
C PHE A 5 -18.08 -17.76 -5.45
N ALA A 6 -18.28 -16.54 -5.97
CA ALA A 6 -18.94 -15.47 -5.24
C ALA A 6 -20.38 -15.84 -4.84
N LYS A 7 -21.15 -16.46 -5.75
CA LYS A 7 -22.52 -16.89 -5.47
C LYS A 7 -22.56 -17.92 -4.33
N VAL A 8 -21.69 -18.94 -4.40
CA VAL A 8 -21.62 -19.98 -3.36
C VAL A 8 -21.16 -19.38 -2.03
N ALA A 9 -20.10 -18.56 -2.03
CA ALA A 9 -19.63 -17.91 -0.81
C ALA A 9 -20.72 -17.05 -0.14
N HIS A 10 -21.47 -16.30 -0.93
CA HIS A 10 -22.58 -15.48 -0.44
C HIS A 10 -23.73 -16.35 0.16
N MET A 11 -24.05 -17.48 -0.46
CA MET A 11 -25.08 -18.41 0.05
C MET A 11 -24.73 -19.01 1.42
N PHE A 12 -23.44 -19.25 1.68
CA PHE A 12 -22.97 -19.82 2.95
C PHE A 12 -22.60 -18.76 3.99
N ALA A 13 -22.56 -17.48 3.61
CA ALA A 13 -22.25 -16.41 4.54
C ALA A 13 -23.39 -16.19 5.54
N SER A 14 -23.12 -16.38 6.83
CA SER A 14 -24.01 -15.97 7.92
C SER A 14 -23.93 -14.45 8.15
N ASN A 15 -24.88 -13.90 8.91
CA ASN A 15 -24.83 -12.50 9.34
C ASN A 15 -23.49 -12.22 10.03
N ASN A 16 -22.81 -11.14 9.63
CA ASN A 16 -21.48 -10.73 10.09
C ASN A 16 -20.32 -11.70 9.74
N ALA A 17 -20.51 -12.61 8.77
CA ALA A 17 -19.42 -13.47 8.29
C ALA A 17 -18.28 -12.64 7.70
N LYS A 18 -17.04 -13.04 7.99
CA LYS A 18 -15.85 -12.52 7.34
C LYS A 18 -15.47 -13.46 6.20
N MET A 19 -15.46 -12.95 4.97
CA MET A 19 -15.10 -13.73 3.79
C MET A 19 -13.64 -13.42 3.42
N TRP A 20 -12.81 -14.46 3.43
CA TRP A 20 -11.39 -14.31 3.08
C TRP A 20 -11.10 -15.03 1.76
N VAL A 21 -10.90 -14.25 0.71
CA VAL A 21 -10.65 -14.71 -0.66
C VAL A 21 -9.15 -14.80 -0.91
N HIS A 22 -8.70 -15.87 -1.59
CA HIS A 22 -7.28 -16.12 -1.80
C HIS A 22 -6.92 -16.24 -3.28
N ASP A 23 -5.80 -15.63 -3.61
CA ASP A 23 -4.97 -15.82 -4.81
C ASP A 23 -5.57 -15.33 -6.14
N TYR A 24 -4.70 -15.27 -7.15
CA TYR A 24 -4.94 -14.58 -8.44
C TYR A 24 -6.13 -15.14 -9.25
N GLN A 25 -6.50 -16.39 -9.06
CA GLN A 25 -7.64 -16.98 -9.76
C GLN A 25 -8.98 -16.34 -9.38
N LEU A 26 -9.03 -15.71 -8.20
CA LEU A 26 -10.27 -15.19 -7.60
C LEU A 26 -10.25 -13.64 -7.43
N MET A 27 -9.40 -12.94 -8.18
CA MET A 27 -9.25 -11.48 -8.08
C MET A 27 -10.54 -10.69 -8.31
N LEU A 28 -11.51 -11.23 -9.06
CA LEU A 28 -12.78 -10.57 -9.32
C LEU A 28 -13.86 -10.86 -8.26
N VAL A 29 -13.64 -11.86 -7.39
CA VAL A 29 -14.63 -12.29 -6.39
C VAL A 29 -15.00 -11.17 -5.41
N PRO A 30 -14.05 -10.37 -4.86
CA PRO A 30 -14.39 -9.36 -3.88
C PRO A 30 -15.39 -8.33 -4.41
N GLN A 31 -15.22 -7.84 -5.64
CA GLN A 31 -16.15 -6.88 -6.24
C GLN A 31 -17.53 -7.50 -6.51
N ILE A 32 -17.57 -8.78 -6.92
CA ILE A 32 -18.83 -9.47 -7.16
C ILE A 32 -19.59 -9.63 -5.85
N LEU A 33 -18.92 -10.06 -4.78
CA LEU A 33 -19.49 -10.15 -3.43
C LEU A 33 -19.99 -8.80 -2.94
N ARG A 34 -19.22 -7.75 -3.13
CA ARG A 34 -19.58 -6.37 -2.74
C ARG A 34 -20.85 -5.87 -3.45
N LYS A 35 -21.07 -6.28 -4.70
CA LYS A 35 -22.31 -5.96 -5.44
C LYS A 35 -23.52 -6.72 -4.92
N MET A 36 -23.31 -7.92 -4.35
CA MET A 36 -24.38 -8.74 -3.74
C MET A 36 -24.71 -8.26 -2.32
N ASP A 37 -23.70 -7.86 -1.56
CA ASP A 37 -23.83 -7.36 -0.19
C ASP A 37 -22.87 -6.18 0.01
N LYS A 38 -23.46 -4.98 0.18
CA LYS A 38 -22.71 -3.73 0.34
C LYS A 38 -21.95 -3.64 1.67
N ASP A 39 -22.40 -4.36 2.69
CA ASP A 39 -21.86 -4.32 4.04
C ASP A 39 -20.97 -5.54 4.38
N ALA A 40 -20.80 -6.45 3.43
CA ALA A 40 -19.99 -7.65 3.62
C ALA A 40 -18.55 -7.33 4.06
N ALA A 41 -18.06 -8.07 5.07
CA ALA A 41 -16.66 -8.03 5.49
C ALA A 41 -15.80 -8.92 4.59
N ILE A 42 -15.07 -8.34 3.65
CA ILE A 42 -14.32 -9.05 2.61
C ILE A 42 -12.83 -8.74 2.74
N GLY A 43 -12.02 -9.79 2.96
CA GLY A 43 -10.57 -9.75 2.83
C GLY A 43 -10.12 -10.46 1.57
N PHE A 44 -9.06 -9.99 0.96
CA PHE A 44 -8.37 -10.66 -0.14
C PHE A 44 -6.88 -10.81 0.16
N PHE A 45 -6.29 -11.95 -0.18
CA PHE A 45 -4.85 -12.16 -0.03
C PHE A 45 -4.24 -12.70 -1.32
N LEU A 46 -3.22 -12.02 -1.84
CA LEU A 46 -2.48 -12.46 -3.02
C LEU A 46 -1.22 -13.22 -2.62
N HIS A 47 -1.15 -14.51 -3.00
CA HIS A 47 0.01 -15.37 -2.71
C HIS A 47 1.13 -15.27 -3.74
N THR A 48 0.83 -14.80 -4.94
CA THR A 48 1.81 -14.55 -6.00
C THR A 48 2.36 -13.12 -5.94
N PRO A 49 3.58 -12.86 -6.44
CA PRO A 49 4.12 -11.51 -6.50
C PRO A 49 3.23 -10.60 -7.35
N PHE A 50 2.77 -9.48 -6.79
CA PHE A 50 2.14 -8.46 -7.61
C PHE A 50 3.22 -7.80 -8.48
N PRO A 51 3.05 -7.74 -9.82
CA PRO A 51 4.07 -7.20 -10.72
C PRO A 51 4.15 -5.67 -10.60
N SER A 52 5.30 -5.10 -10.97
CA SER A 52 5.41 -3.65 -11.10
C SER A 52 4.39 -3.10 -12.10
N PHE A 53 4.05 -1.81 -11.97
CA PHE A 53 3.12 -1.14 -12.89
C PHE A 53 3.50 -1.36 -14.36
N GLU A 54 4.79 -1.29 -14.71
CA GLU A 54 5.24 -1.42 -16.10
C GLU A 54 4.91 -2.80 -16.71
N ILE A 55 4.89 -3.84 -15.89
CA ILE A 55 4.50 -5.19 -16.31
C ILE A 55 2.98 -5.36 -16.22
N PHE A 56 2.35 -4.90 -15.13
CA PHE A 56 0.92 -5.07 -14.94
C PHE A 56 0.08 -4.36 -16.00
N ARG A 57 0.52 -3.19 -16.47
CA ARG A 57 -0.17 -2.40 -17.52
C ARG A 57 -0.30 -3.13 -18.85
N LEU A 58 0.49 -4.19 -19.09
CA LEU A 58 0.42 -5.00 -20.30
C LEU A 58 -0.80 -5.93 -20.34
N ILE A 59 -1.44 -6.17 -19.19
CA ILE A 59 -2.63 -7.03 -19.10
C ILE A 59 -3.82 -6.27 -19.69
N PRO A 60 -4.53 -6.83 -20.69
CA PRO A 60 -5.71 -6.15 -21.27
C PRO A 60 -6.81 -5.85 -20.24
N GLU A 61 -7.08 -6.79 -19.32
CA GLU A 61 -8.12 -6.71 -18.31
C GLU A 61 -7.67 -6.02 -17.01
N ARG A 62 -6.57 -5.28 -17.01
CA ARG A 62 -5.93 -4.67 -15.85
C ARG A 62 -6.87 -3.85 -14.98
N GLU A 63 -7.77 -3.07 -15.59
CA GLU A 63 -8.76 -2.25 -14.87
C GLU A 63 -9.74 -3.13 -14.11
N ALA A 64 -10.33 -4.13 -14.78
CA ALA A 64 -11.27 -5.05 -14.16
C ALA A 64 -10.65 -5.85 -13.00
N LEU A 65 -9.38 -6.25 -13.13
CA LEU A 65 -8.66 -6.96 -12.06
C LEU A 65 -8.42 -6.07 -10.85
N LEU A 66 -8.01 -4.82 -11.04
CA LEU A 66 -7.84 -3.86 -9.95
C LEU A 66 -9.18 -3.54 -9.27
N GLU A 67 -10.23 -3.23 -10.04
CA GLU A 67 -11.57 -3.01 -9.51
C GLU A 67 -12.08 -4.24 -8.75
N GLY A 68 -11.76 -5.44 -9.25
CA GLY A 68 -12.08 -6.70 -8.60
C GLY A 68 -11.52 -6.77 -7.18
N LEU A 69 -10.24 -6.49 -7.03
CA LEU A 69 -9.54 -6.45 -5.73
C LEU A 69 -10.07 -5.35 -4.82
N LEU A 70 -10.34 -4.18 -5.38
CA LEU A 70 -10.87 -3.03 -4.64
C LEU A 70 -12.31 -3.24 -4.13
N GLY A 71 -12.96 -4.36 -4.44
CA GLY A 71 -14.19 -4.82 -3.77
C GLY A 71 -14.00 -5.24 -2.32
N ALA A 72 -12.77 -5.58 -1.91
CA ALA A 72 -12.43 -5.97 -0.54
C ALA A 72 -12.38 -4.77 0.43
N ASN A 73 -12.40 -5.03 1.74
CA ASN A 73 -12.06 -4.08 2.79
C ASN A 73 -10.55 -4.08 3.08
N LEU A 74 -9.93 -5.28 3.00
CA LEU A 74 -8.50 -5.46 3.18
C LEU A 74 -7.92 -6.29 2.02
N VAL A 75 -6.83 -5.78 1.42
CA VAL A 75 -6.03 -6.48 0.40
C VAL A 75 -4.64 -6.72 0.96
N GLY A 76 -4.32 -7.99 1.28
CA GLY A 76 -3.05 -8.39 1.85
C GLY A 76 -2.06 -8.94 0.82
N PHE A 77 -0.78 -8.68 1.06
CA PHE A 77 0.34 -9.15 0.26
C PHE A 77 1.44 -9.72 1.16
N HIS A 78 2.41 -10.43 0.59
CA HIS A 78 3.52 -10.98 1.37
C HIS A 78 4.59 -9.96 1.72
N THR A 79 4.82 -8.95 0.87
CA THR A 79 5.89 -7.97 1.04
C THR A 79 5.39 -6.56 0.77
N TYR A 80 6.08 -5.58 1.35
CA TYR A 80 5.77 -4.17 1.11
C TYR A 80 5.98 -3.76 -0.35
N ASP A 81 6.93 -4.37 -1.06
CA ASP A 81 7.11 -4.10 -2.50
C ASP A 81 5.87 -4.46 -3.31
N TYR A 82 5.17 -5.54 -2.97
CA TYR A 82 3.93 -5.92 -3.66
C TYR A 82 2.78 -4.96 -3.34
N VAL A 83 2.70 -4.46 -2.11
CA VAL A 83 1.76 -3.37 -1.73
C VAL A 83 2.05 -2.14 -2.58
N ARG A 84 3.30 -1.69 -2.63
CA ARG A 84 3.73 -0.52 -3.41
C ARG A 84 3.42 -0.67 -4.90
N HIS A 85 3.67 -1.84 -5.49
CA HIS A 85 3.36 -2.13 -6.89
C HIS A 85 1.85 -2.08 -7.16
N PHE A 86 1.04 -2.62 -6.24
CA PHE A 86 -0.42 -2.58 -6.34
C PHE A 86 -0.93 -1.13 -6.25
N LEU A 87 -0.52 -0.37 -5.23
CA LEU A 87 -0.93 1.03 -5.05
C LEU A 87 -0.53 1.90 -6.25
N SER A 88 0.70 1.72 -6.76
CA SER A 88 1.16 2.40 -7.99
C SER A 88 0.27 2.07 -9.20
N SER A 89 -0.13 0.80 -9.34
CA SER A 89 -1.00 0.38 -10.45
C SER A 89 -2.42 0.94 -10.31
N VAL A 90 -2.97 0.95 -9.08
CA VAL A 90 -4.28 1.55 -8.79
C VAL A 90 -4.27 3.05 -9.09
N SER A 91 -3.24 3.76 -8.63
CA SER A 91 -3.14 5.21 -8.85
C SER A 91 -2.99 5.56 -10.33
N LYS A 92 -2.15 4.83 -11.07
CA LYS A 92 -1.86 5.14 -12.48
C LYS A 92 -2.94 4.69 -13.46
N ILE A 93 -3.65 3.60 -13.16
CA ILE A 93 -4.66 3.03 -14.06
C ILE A 93 -6.06 3.55 -13.71
N LEU A 94 -6.43 3.55 -12.43
CA LEU A 94 -7.77 3.94 -11.98
C LEU A 94 -7.85 5.38 -11.44
N GLY A 95 -6.72 6.03 -11.19
CA GLY A 95 -6.67 7.41 -10.68
C GLY A 95 -6.98 7.55 -9.19
N TYR A 96 -7.10 6.47 -8.43
CA TYR A 96 -7.29 6.52 -6.98
C TYR A 96 -5.95 6.76 -6.28
N GLU A 97 -5.92 7.70 -5.34
CA GLU A 97 -4.77 7.94 -4.47
C GLU A 97 -4.94 7.20 -3.15
N ASP A 98 -3.84 6.80 -2.55
CA ASP A 98 -3.84 6.21 -1.22
C ASP A 98 -3.28 7.16 -0.16
N LEU A 99 -3.72 6.99 1.07
CA LEU A 99 -3.13 7.60 2.24
C LEU A 99 -2.69 6.47 3.19
N LEU A 100 -1.37 6.28 3.33
CA LEU A 100 -0.79 5.23 4.18
C LEU A 100 -1.40 3.83 3.91
N GLY A 101 -1.52 3.46 2.64
CA GLY A 101 -2.08 2.18 2.23
C GLY A 101 -3.61 2.10 2.24
N THR A 102 -4.31 3.17 2.59
CA THR A 102 -5.78 3.24 2.55
C THR A 102 -6.24 3.97 1.29
N ILE A 103 -7.05 3.31 0.48
CA ILE A 103 -7.66 3.85 -0.74
C ILE A 103 -9.13 4.15 -0.46
N LYS A 104 -9.60 5.36 -0.76
CA LYS A 104 -11.01 5.72 -0.66
C LYS A 104 -11.70 5.64 -2.02
N ILE A 105 -12.82 4.93 -2.09
CA ILE A 105 -13.62 4.71 -3.31
C ILE A 105 -15.09 5.00 -2.99
N GLY A 106 -15.54 6.20 -3.32
CA GLY A 106 -16.85 6.67 -2.86
C GLY A 106 -16.90 6.67 -1.33
N ASP A 107 -17.87 5.98 -0.76
CA ASP A 107 -18.04 5.86 0.70
C ASP A 107 -17.22 4.72 1.31
N ARG A 108 -16.45 3.98 0.51
CA ARG A 108 -15.70 2.81 1.00
C ARG A 108 -14.23 3.10 1.20
N LEU A 109 -13.67 2.50 2.24
CA LEU A 109 -12.24 2.42 2.49
C LEU A 109 -11.74 1.02 2.14
N VAL A 110 -10.63 0.95 1.42
CA VAL A 110 -9.90 -0.27 1.11
C VAL A 110 -8.52 -0.17 1.72
N GLN A 111 -8.25 -0.97 2.74
CA GLN A 111 -6.92 -1.05 3.37
C GLN A 111 -6.03 -2.00 2.59
N THR A 112 -4.75 -1.67 2.44
CA THR A 112 -3.74 -2.56 1.87
C THR A 112 -2.60 -2.73 2.85
N ASP A 113 -2.09 -3.96 3.04
CA ASP A 113 -0.95 -4.18 3.93
C ASP A 113 -0.08 -5.36 3.50
N ALA A 114 1.15 -5.39 4.05
CA ALA A 114 2.13 -6.44 3.89
C ALA A 114 2.08 -7.38 5.12
N ILE A 115 1.46 -8.53 4.95
CA ILE A 115 1.27 -9.53 6.00
C ILE A 115 1.95 -10.84 5.57
N PRO A 116 3.24 -11.04 5.85
CA PRO A 116 4.02 -12.17 5.32
C PRO A 116 3.54 -13.50 5.91
N ILE A 117 3.14 -14.47 5.06
CA ILE A 117 2.67 -15.77 5.55
C ILE A 117 3.77 -16.55 6.30
N GLY A 118 3.44 -17.01 7.50
CA GLY A 118 4.28 -17.91 8.30
C GLY A 118 4.03 -19.39 8.00
N ILE A 119 4.74 -20.26 8.73
CA ILE A 119 4.56 -21.72 8.70
C ILE A 119 4.15 -22.24 10.09
N ASP A 120 3.70 -23.49 10.16
CA ASP A 120 3.62 -24.20 11.45
C ASP A 120 5.02 -24.63 11.90
N TYR A 121 5.77 -23.70 12.49
CA TYR A 121 7.12 -23.91 12.97
C TYR A 121 7.24 -25.16 13.86
N LYS A 122 6.30 -25.33 14.82
CA LYS A 122 6.33 -26.45 15.78
C LYS A 122 6.16 -27.80 15.07
N LYS A 123 5.34 -27.87 14.03
CA LYS A 123 5.14 -29.08 13.23
C LYS A 123 6.45 -29.55 12.59
N PHE A 124 7.17 -28.67 11.91
CA PHE A 124 8.43 -28.99 11.24
C PHE A 124 9.57 -29.25 12.23
N ALA A 125 9.68 -28.44 13.29
CA ALA A 125 10.71 -28.62 14.32
C ALA A 125 10.55 -29.93 15.10
N ARG A 126 9.31 -30.40 15.33
CA ARG A 126 9.02 -31.70 15.96
C ARG A 126 9.15 -32.83 14.95
N GLY A 127 8.69 -32.66 13.72
CA GLY A 127 8.81 -33.63 12.63
C GLY A 127 10.25 -34.08 12.45
N ALA A 128 11.19 -33.13 12.37
CA ALA A 128 12.60 -33.42 12.21
C ALA A 128 13.26 -34.21 13.39
N LYS A 129 12.61 -34.25 14.55
CA LYS A 129 13.09 -35.00 15.74
C LYS A 129 12.42 -36.37 15.91
N ASN A 130 11.45 -36.70 15.04
CA ASN A 130 10.70 -37.94 15.16
C ASN A 130 11.62 -39.18 14.96
N ARG A 131 11.36 -40.26 15.72
CA ARG A 131 12.08 -41.53 15.60
C ARG A 131 11.99 -42.14 14.20
N LYS A 132 10.84 -41.98 13.52
CA LYS A 132 10.64 -42.40 12.13
C LYS A 132 11.60 -41.68 11.16
N VAL A 133 11.84 -40.40 11.36
CA VAL A 133 12.83 -39.63 10.57
C VAL A 133 14.23 -40.25 10.72
N ASN A 134 14.61 -40.63 11.94
CA ASN A 134 15.91 -41.29 12.19
C ASN A 134 16.03 -42.68 11.50
N SER A 135 14.94 -43.44 11.38
CA SER A 135 14.94 -44.69 10.64
C SER A 135 15.03 -44.48 9.13
N ILE A 136 14.31 -43.47 8.60
CA ILE A 136 14.37 -43.07 7.20
C ILE A 136 15.79 -42.59 6.85
N LEU A 137 16.43 -41.79 7.70
CA LEU A 137 17.81 -41.36 7.51
C LEU A 137 18.78 -42.53 7.39
N LYS A 138 18.56 -43.61 8.15
CA LYS A 138 19.37 -44.84 8.07
C LYS A 138 19.10 -45.64 6.79
N SER A 139 17.90 -45.54 6.21
CA SER A 139 17.56 -46.26 4.97
C SER A 139 18.02 -45.52 3.69
N PHE A 140 18.49 -44.29 3.80
CA PHE A 140 19.17 -43.59 2.71
C PHE A 140 20.61 -44.13 2.55
N ASP A 141 20.75 -45.40 2.18
CA ASP A 141 22.02 -46.07 1.87
C ASP A 141 22.81 -45.43 0.71
N LEU A 142 22.22 -44.46 0.04
CA LEU A 142 22.80 -43.68 -1.06
C LEU A 142 23.93 -42.73 -0.62
N PHE A 143 24.10 -42.52 0.68
CA PHE A 143 25.04 -41.51 1.17
C PHE A 143 26.05 -42.16 2.13
N ASN A 144 27.25 -42.33 1.64
CA ASN A 144 28.38 -42.59 2.51
C ASN A 144 28.39 -41.54 3.63
N VAL A 145 28.65 -41.90 4.88
CA VAL A 145 28.61 -41.02 6.07
C VAL A 145 29.39 -39.70 5.90
N LYS A 146 30.28 -39.63 4.91
CA LYS A 146 31.11 -38.45 4.59
C LYS A 146 30.59 -37.58 3.46
N THR A 147 29.49 -37.94 2.77
CA THR A 147 28.98 -37.19 1.62
C THR A 147 28.13 -35.98 2.09
N LYS A 148 28.44 -34.80 1.61
CA LYS A 148 27.67 -33.57 1.85
C LYS A 148 26.41 -33.56 1.00
N VAL A 149 25.30 -33.19 1.60
CA VAL A 149 23.98 -33.16 0.92
C VAL A 149 23.55 -31.73 0.61
N ILE A 150 23.43 -31.45 -0.66
CA ILE A 150 22.75 -30.23 -1.20
C ILE A 150 21.33 -30.67 -1.53
N LEU A 151 20.33 -30.00 -0.93
CA LEU A 151 18.92 -30.35 -1.13
C LEU A 151 18.20 -29.24 -1.92
N ALA A 152 17.40 -29.64 -2.89
CA ALA A 152 16.48 -28.77 -3.60
C ALA A 152 15.11 -29.44 -3.69
N VAL A 153 14.07 -28.77 -3.22
CA VAL A 153 12.69 -29.27 -3.20
C VAL A 153 11.77 -28.20 -3.78
N ASP A 154 11.17 -28.46 -4.93
CA ASP A 154 10.23 -27.54 -5.59
C ASP A 154 9.17 -28.30 -6.36
N ARG A 155 8.03 -27.63 -6.61
CA ARG A 155 7.12 -28.07 -7.67
C ARG A 155 7.85 -27.94 -9.02
N ALA A 156 7.57 -28.85 -9.94
CA ALA A 156 8.04 -28.73 -11.33
C ALA A 156 7.27 -27.59 -12.02
N ASP A 157 7.69 -26.35 -11.76
CA ASP A 157 7.10 -25.11 -12.23
C ASP A 157 8.23 -24.21 -12.78
N TYR A 158 7.99 -23.55 -13.91
CA TYR A 158 9.00 -22.70 -14.56
C TYR A 158 9.48 -21.55 -13.65
N SER A 159 8.61 -21.03 -12.78
CA SER A 159 8.97 -19.98 -11.83
C SER A 159 10.02 -20.41 -10.79
N LYS A 160 10.20 -21.72 -10.58
CA LYS A 160 11.12 -22.28 -9.59
C LYS A 160 12.57 -22.35 -10.06
N GLY A 161 12.84 -22.09 -11.35
CA GLY A 161 14.20 -21.96 -11.88
C GLY A 161 15.05 -23.25 -11.83
N ILE A 162 14.40 -24.44 -11.85
CA ILE A 162 15.12 -25.73 -11.73
C ILE A 162 16.19 -25.89 -12.83
N PRO A 163 15.94 -25.57 -14.12
CA PRO A 163 16.97 -25.68 -15.16
C PRO A 163 18.19 -24.80 -14.90
N ALA A 164 17.98 -23.51 -14.49
CA ALA A 164 19.08 -22.59 -14.17
C ALA A 164 19.88 -23.05 -12.95
N ARG A 165 19.20 -23.63 -11.95
CA ARG A 165 19.84 -24.24 -10.78
C ARG A 165 20.74 -25.42 -11.17
N LEU A 166 20.31 -26.26 -12.12
CA LEU A 166 21.12 -27.36 -12.65
C LEU A 166 22.34 -26.84 -13.40
N ASP A 167 22.20 -25.77 -14.20
CA ASP A 167 23.35 -25.14 -14.86
C ASP A 167 24.35 -24.58 -13.83
N ALA A 168 23.87 -23.97 -12.77
CA ALA A 168 24.72 -23.48 -11.69
C ALA A 168 25.39 -24.61 -10.91
N PHE A 169 24.72 -25.74 -10.73
CA PHE A 169 25.30 -26.91 -10.10
C PHE A 169 26.36 -27.58 -10.99
N GLU A 170 26.14 -27.65 -12.30
CA GLU A 170 27.16 -28.11 -13.25
C GLU A 170 28.43 -27.23 -13.16
N LEU A 171 28.25 -25.91 -13.20
CA LEU A 171 29.34 -24.94 -13.05
C LEU A 171 30.04 -25.06 -11.70
N PHE A 172 29.32 -25.38 -10.62
CA PHE A 172 29.89 -25.66 -9.31
C PHE A 172 30.82 -26.89 -9.35
N LEU A 173 30.42 -27.99 -10.02
CA LEU A 173 31.26 -29.17 -10.15
C LEU A 173 32.55 -28.91 -10.97
N GLU A 174 32.44 -28.04 -11.98
CA GLU A 174 33.59 -27.62 -12.82
C GLU A 174 34.60 -26.76 -12.03
N ASN A 175 34.08 -25.73 -11.34
CA ASN A 175 34.91 -24.71 -10.73
C ASN A 175 35.44 -25.10 -9.34
N TYR A 176 34.82 -26.10 -8.69
CA TYR A 176 35.13 -26.52 -7.33
C TYR A 176 35.38 -28.05 -7.25
N PRO A 177 36.39 -28.57 -7.97
CA PRO A 177 36.65 -30.02 -8.08
C PRO A 177 36.93 -30.72 -6.76
N GLN A 178 37.31 -29.99 -5.68
CA GLN A 178 37.46 -30.51 -4.34
C GLN A 178 36.19 -31.13 -3.75
N HIS A 179 35.00 -30.82 -4.30
CA HIS A 179 33.71 -31.39 -3.90
C HIS A 179 33.26 -32.60 -4.71
N LEU A 180 33.97 -32.94 -5.78
CA LEU A 180 33.71 -34.16 -6.55
C LEU A 180 33.81 -35.38 -5.63
N LYS A 181 32.85 -36.30 -5.75
CA LYS A 181 32.69 -37.50 -4.88
C LYS A 181 32.39 -37.21 -3.41
N LYS A 182 32.31 -35.94 -2.98
CA LYS A 182 32.06 -35.53 -1.60
C LYS A 182 30.74 -34.79 -1.41
N ALA A 183 30.08 -34.32 -2.49
CA ALA A 183 28.81 -33.67 -2.43
C ALA A 183 27.80 -34.28 -3.42
N VAL A 184 26.53 -34.29 -3.08
CA VAL A 184 25.44 -34.76 -3.94
C VAL A 184 24.28 -33.76 -3.90
N LEU A 185 23.72 -33.46 -5.06
CA LEU A 185 22.48 -32.69 -5.15
C LEU A 185 21.29 -33.67 -5.12
N VAL A 186 20.48 -33.60 -4.08
CA VAL A 186 19.19 -34.28 -4.01
C VAL A 186 18.14 -33.32 -4.54
N LEU A 187 17.62 -33.60 -5.73
CA LEU A 187 16.62 -32.76 -6.41
C LEU A 187 15.25 -33.46 -6.39
N ILE A 188 14.32 -32.91 -5.64
CA ILE A 188 12.92 -33.34 -5.58
C ILE A 188 12.08 -32.39 -6.40
N ALA A 189 11.59 -32.84 -7.56
CA ALA A 189 10.66 -32.08 -8.38
C ALA A 189 9.25 -32.67 -8.19
N VAL A 190 8.39 -31.93 -7.49
CA VAL A 190 7.02 -32.36 -7.23
C VAL A 190 6.17 -32.14 -8.46
N PRO A 191 5.44 -33.15 -8.98
CA PRO A 191 4.56 -33.00 -10.14
C PRO A 191 3.58 -31.84 -9.99
N SER A 192 3.44 -31.02 -11.04
CA SER A 192 2.51 -29.88 -11.10
C SER A 192 1.95 -29.77 -12.51
N ARG A 193 0.63 -29.57 -12.65
CA ARG A 193 -0.07 -29.27 -13.92
C ARG A 193 0.37 -30.13 -15.12
N GLY A 194 0.45 -31.47 -14.91
CA GLY A 194 1.01 -32.43 -15.86
C GLY A 194 0.32 -32.49 -17.23
N ASP A 195 -0.89 -31.96 -17.36
CA ASP A 195 -1.65 -31.92 -18.63
C ASP A 195 -1.28 -30.71 -19.53
N VAL A 196 -0.49 -29.75 -19.02
CA VAL A 196 -0.08 -28.54 -19.75
C VAL A 196 1.26 -28.79 -20.45
N ASP A 197 1.32 -28.58 -21.75
CA ASP A 197 2.49 -28.90 -22.57
C ASP A 197 3.78 -28.20 -22.13
N ALA A 198 3.71 -26.93 -21.72
CA ALA A 198 4.85 -26.19 -21.18
C ALA A 198 5.47 -26.87 -19.93
N TYR A 199 4.66 -27.56 -19.12
CA TYR A 199 5.15 -28.31 -17.96
C TYR A 199 5.76 -29.66 -18.33
N LYS A 200 5.27 -30.30 -19.41
CA LYS A 200 5.89 -31.51 -19.99
C LYS A 200 7.27 -31.19 -20.57
N GLU A 201 7.39 -30.07 -21.31
CA GLU A 201 8.66 -29.59 -21.87
C GLU A 201 9.65 -29.22 -20.74
N LEU A 202 9.19 -28.55 -19.69
CA LEU A 202 10.02 -28.25 -18.53
C LEU A 202 10.57 -29.53 -17.87
N ARG A 203 9.71 -30.54 -17.68
CA ARG A 203 10.12 -31.83 -17.15
C ARG A 203 11.18 -32.50 -18.04
N ALA A 204 10.96 -32.57 -19.35
CA ALA A 204 11.93 -33.12 -20.30
C ALA A 204 13.29 -32.39 -20.25
N THR A 205 13.26 -31.05 -20.15
CA THR A 205 14.47 -30.22 -20.00
C THR A 205 15.22 -30.54 -18.71
N ILE A 206 14.51 -30.70 -17.58
CA ILE A 206 15.11 -31.08 -16.29
C ILE A 206 15.77 -32.46 -16.39
N GLU A 207 15.05 -33.46 -16.92
CA GLU A 207 15.54 -34.84 -17.06
C GLU A 207 16.75 -34.92 -17.97
N GLN A 208 16.75 -34.17 -19.08
CA GLN A 208 17.88 -34.09 -20.03
C GLN A 208 19.14 -33.49 -19.34
N LYS A 209 18.97 -32.38 -18.60
CA LYS A 209 20.08 -31.75 -17.86
C LYS A 209 20.64 -32.67 -16.79
N VAL A 210 19.78 -33.31 -15.99
CA VAL A 210 20.19 -34.29 -14.98
C VAL A 210 20.98 -35.42 -15.60
N SER A 211 20.48 -36.02 -16.73
CA SER A 211 21.16 -37.09 -17.44
C SER A 211 22.53 -36.64 -17.98
N ARG A 212 22.60 -35.45 -18.56
CA ARG A 212 23.86 -34.88 -19.09
C ARG A 212 24.90 -34.67 -17.98
N ILE A 213 24.51 -34.07 -16.87
CA ILE A 213 25.42 -33.80 -15.76
C ILE A 213 25.88 -35.11 -15.10
N ASN A 214 24.97 -36.03 -14.87
CA ASN A 214 25.34 -37.37 -14.33
C ASN A 214 26.24 -38.11 -15.30
N GLY A 215 25.93 -38.14 -16.61
CA GLY A 215 26.78 -38.78 -17.63
C GLY A 215 28.21 -38.21 -17.69
N ARG A 216 28.36 -36.93 -17.40
CA ARG A 216 29.65 -36.23 -17.44
C ARG A 216 30.51 -36.44 -16.20
N PHE A 217 29.93 -36.48 -15.02
CA PHE A 217 30.67 -36.42 -13.76
C PHE A 217 30.58 -37.70 -12.92
N SER A 218 29.64 -38.62 -13.19
CA SER A 218 29.50 -39.85 -12.40
C SER A 218 30.72 -40.75 -12.50
N THR A 219 30.92 -41.50 -11.44
CA THR A 219 31.84 -42.61 -11.35
C THR A 219 31.08 -43.90 -11.00
N THR A 220 31.73 -45.04 -10.95
CA THR A 220 31.09 -46.32 -10.62
C THR A 220 30.42 -46.33 -9.25
N ASP A 221 30.92 -45.51 -8.32
CA ASP A 221 30.52 -45.45 -6.90
C ASP A 221 29.84 -44.13 -6.48
N TRP A 222 29.66 -43.18 -7.43
CA TRP A 222 29.08 -41.89 -7.10
C TRP A 222 28.38 -41.24 -8.31
N ALA A 223 27.20 -40.66 -8.06
CA ALA A 223 26.50 -39.79 -9.00
C ALA A 223 26.26 -38.41 -8.39
N PRO A 224 26.53 -37.31 -9.12
CA PRO A 224 26.39 -35.93 -8.57
C PRO A 224 24.95 -35.53 -8.27
N ILE A 225 23.95 -36.07 -9.00
CA ILE A 225 22.55 -35.71 -8.83
C ILE A 225 21.70 -36.95 -8.57
N ALA A 226 20.99 -36.95 -7.43
CA ALA A 226 19.89 -37.86 -7.12
C ALA A 226 18.56 -37.16 -7.41
N TYR A 227 17.97 -37.47 -8.54
CA TYR A 227 16.72 -36.84 -9.01
C TYR A 227 15.50 -37.71 -8.72
N ARG A 228 14.42 -37.09 -8.21
CA ARG A 228 13.12 -37.73 -8.02
C ARG A 228 11.98 -36.82 -8.49
N TYR A 229 11.14 -37.33 -9.38
CA TYR A 229 9.92 -36.66 -9.86
C TYR A 229 8.72 -37.23 -9.11
N GLN A 230 8.51 -36.80 -7.85
CA GLN A 230 7.43 -37.29 -6.99
C GLN A 230 7.14 -36.35 -5.82
N SER A 231 5.95 -36.46 -5.23
CA SER A 231 5.66 -35.90 -3.92
C SER A 231 6.23 -36.80 -2.83
N LEU A 232 6.74 -36.20 -1.75
CA LEU A 232 7.26 -36.92 -0.60
C LEU A 232 6.27 -36.84 0.58
N PRO A 233 6.11 -37.94 1.35
CA PRO A 233 5.47 -37.89 2.64
C PRO A 233 6.16 -36.92 3.60
N PHE A 234 5.41 -36.36 4.54
CA PHE A 234 5.93 -35.37 5.48
C PHE A 234 7.17 -35.82 6.26
N ASP A 235 7.18 -37.08 6.73
CA ASP A 235 8.30 -37.64 7.50
C ASP A 235 9.58 -37.77 6.64
N GLU A 236 9.46 -38.15 5.37
CA GLU A 236 10.60 -38.21 4.43
C GLU A 236 11.14 -36.82 4.11
N LEU A 237 10.24 -35.84 3.90
CA LEU A 237 10.63 -34.46 3.68
C LEU A 237 11.38 -33.88 4.88
N CYS A 238 10.87 -34.11 6.10
CA CYS A 238 11.56 -33.71 7.33
C CYS A 238 12.93 -34.39 7.49
N ALA A 239 13.05 -35.66 7.07
CA ALA A 239 14.31 -36.38 7.07
C ALA A 239 15.34 -35.72 6.14
N LEU A 240 14.93 -35.38 4.91
CA LEU A 240 15.80 -34.68 3.95
C LEU A 240 16.21 -33.30 4.44
N TYR A 241 15.27 -32.51 5.01
CA TYR A 241 15.61 -31.24 5.63
C TYR A 241 16.62 -31.37 6.78
N ALA A 242 16.45 -32.36 7.63
CA ALA A 242 17.39 -32.62 8.74
C ALA A 242 18.77 -33.01 8.23
N LEU A 243 18.85 -33.83 7.15
CA LEU A 243 20.07 -34.33 6.55
C LEU A 243 20.87 -33.24 5.81
N ALA A 244 20.20 -32.38 5.06
CA ALA A 244 20.83 -31.45 4.15
C ALA A 244 21.86 -30.53 4.82
N ASP A 245 23.07 -30.46 4.29
CA ASP A 245 24.10 -29.48 4.67
C ASP A 245 23.80 -28.10 4.07
N VAL A 246 23.34 -28.08 2.81
CA VAL A 246 22.94 -26.88 2.11
C VAL A 246 21.55 -27.07 1.51
N MET A 247 20.65 -26.13 1.75
CA MET A 247 19.37 -26.05 1.07
C MET A 247 19.43 -24.99 -0.01
N LEU A 248 19.10 -25.39 -1.25
CA LEU A 248 19.20 -24.56 -2.44
C LEU A 248 17.79 -24.17 -2.91
N VAL A 249 17.36 -22.97 -2.58
CA VAL A 249 16.05 -22.40 -2.94
C VAL A 249 16.26 -21.21 -3.86
N THR A 250 16.25 -21.43 -5.17
CA THR A 250 16.60 -20.42 -6.17
C THR A 250 15.48 -20.21 -7.19
N PRO A 251 14.23 -19.89 -6.76
CA PRO A 251 13.18 -19.56 -7.73
C PRO A 251 13.53 -18.29 -8.50
N LEU A 252 13.11 -18.23 -9.77
CA LEU A 252 13.21 -17.02 -10.60
C LEU A 252 12.28 -15.92 -10.07
N ARG A 253 11.13 -16.33 -9.51
CA ARG A 253 10.18 -15.46 -8.82
C ARG A 253 9.25 -16.27 -7.92
N ASP A 254 9.05 -15.80 -6.69
CA ASP A 254 8.17 -16.47 -5.74
C ASP A 254 7.55 -15.46 -4.77
N GLY A 255 6.26 -15.59 -4.46
CA GLY A 255 5.56 -14.70 -3.54
C GLY A 255 6.14 -14.72 -2.13
N MET A 256 6.45 -15.91 -1.62
CA MET A 256 7.08 -16.10 -0.31
C MET A 256 8.16 -17.19 -0.35
N ASN A 257 7.82 -18.39 -0.74
CA ASN A 257 8.57 -19.65 -0.66
C ASN A 257 8.62 -20.23 0.76
N LEU A 258 7.62 -21.06 1.08
CA LEU A 258 7.53 -21.69 2.40
C LEU A 258 8.60 -22.77 2.63
N VAL A 259 9.10 -23.41 1.56
CA VAL A 259 10.15 -24.46 1.64
C VAL A 259 11.40 -23.94 2.33
N ALA A 260 11.79 -22.69 2.08
CA ALA A 260 12.91 -22.05 2.78
C ALA A 260 12.67 -21.99 4.31
N LYS A 261 11.45 -21.60 4.71
CA LYS A 261 11.05 -21.53 6.13
C LYS A 261 10.96 -22.92 6.78
N GLU A 262 10.42 -23.90 6.04
CA GLU A 262 10.30 -25.29 6.48
C GLU A 262 11.66 -25.93 6.75
N PHE A 263 12.62 -25.72 5.84
CA PHE A 263 14.00 -26.15 6.04
C PHE A 263 14.60 -25.55 7.32
N VAL A 264 14.52 -24.24 7.50
CA VAL A 264 15.04 -23.54 8.68
C VAL A 264 14.42 -24.08 9.97
N ALA A 265 13.10 -24.31 9.99
CA ALA A 265 12.40 -24.89 11.14
C ALA A 265 12.85 -26.31 11.45
N SER A 266 13.22 -27.09 10.43
CA SER A 266 13.59 -28.50 10.56
C SER A 266 15.04 -28.71 11.06
N LYS A 267 15.88 -27.66 11.06
CA LYS A 267 17.29 -27.76 11.47
C LYS A 267 17.49 -27.74 12.99
N HIS A 268 17.03 -28.79 13.69
CA HIS A 268 17.03 -28.88 15.14
C HIS A 268 18.41 -28.79 15.80
N LYS A 269 19.51 -29.17 15.12
CA LYS A 269 20.89 -28.98 15.56
C LYS A 269 21.45 -27.60 15.20
N SER A 270 20.65 -26.76 14.57
CA SER A 270 21.00 -25.41 14.07
C SER A 270 22.26 -25.39 13.18
N ASN A 271 22.55 -26.51 12.48
CA ASN A 271 23.61 -26.59 11.47
C ASN A 271 22.97 -26.74 10.09
N GLY A 272 23.64 -26.26 9.06
CA GLY A 272 23.17 -26.22 7.69
C GLY A 272 23.02 -24.79 7.18
N VAL A 273 23.07 -24.64 5.88
CA VAL A 273 23.07 -23.33 5.20
C VAL A 273 21.89 -23.24 4.25
N LEU A 274 21.22 -22.11 4.25
CA LEU A 274 20.20 -21.76 3.26
C LEU A 274 20.81 -20.85 2.21
N VAL A 275 20.81 -21.27 0.94
CA VAL A 275 21.06 -20.44 -0.25
C VAL A 275 19.70 -20.06 -0.81
N LEU A 276 19.37 -18.77 -0.83
CA LEU A 276 18.04 -18.28 -1.13
C LEU A 276 18.07 -17.22 -2.23
N SER A 277 17.18 -17.36 -3.20
CA SER A 277 16.96 -16.33 -4.22
C SER A 277 16.47 -15.03 -3.59
N ASP A 278 17.07 -13.89 -3.97
CA ASP A 278 16.61 -12.54 -3.65
C ASP A 278 15.27 -12.18 -4.32
N MET A 279 14.82 -13.00 -5.31
CA MET A 279 13.52 -12.88 -5.96
C MET A 279 12.38 -13.64 -5.24
N ALA A 280 12.66 -14.25 -4.09
CA ALA A 280 11.66 -14.86 -3.21
C ALA A 280 11.27 -13.92 -2.08
N GLY A 281 9.98 -13.79 -1.77
CA GLY A 281 9.53 -12.96 -0.64
C GLY A 281 10.15 -13.36 0.69
N ALA A 282 10.49 -14.63 0.89
CA ALA A 282 11.20 -15.12 2.07
C ALA A 282 12.57 -14.47 2.29
N ALA A 283 13.21 -13.92 1.27
CA ALA A 283 14.50 -13.24 1.39
C ALA A 283 14.41 -12.01 2.30
N THR A 284 13.27 -11.32 2.32
CA THR A 284 13.04 -10.16 3.20
C THR A 284 12.94 -10.55 4.68
N GLU A 285 12.53 -11.78 4.96
CA GLU A 285 12.40 -12.30 6.33
C GLU A 285 13.60 -13.13 6.81
N LEU A 286 14.42 -13.61 5.88
CA LEU A 286 15.57 -14.49 6.15
C LEU A 286 16.89 -13.87 5.63
N PRO A 287 17.27 -12.66 6.07
CA PRO A 287 18.46 -11.96 5.58
C PRO A 287 19.78 -12.65 5.97
N ASP A 288 19.76 -13.55 6.95
CA ASP A 288 20.93 -14.38 7.34
C ASP A 288 21.17 -15.59 6.42
N ALA A 289 20.32 -15.83 5.39
CA ALA A 289 20.60 -16.76 4.32
C ALA A 289 21.73 -16.23 3.39
N ILE A 290 22.32 -17.09 2.58
CA ILE A 290 23.17 -16.64 1.47
C ILE A 290 22.23 -16.21 0.35
N LEU A 291 22.08 -14.90 0.15
CA LEU A 291 21.18 -14.35 -0.88
C LEU A 291 21.89 -14.36 -2.24
N VAL A 292 21.19 -14.81 -3.26
CA VAL A 292 21.73 -14.92 -4.63
C VAL A 292 20.71 -14.44 -5.66
N ASN A 293 21.21 -13.86 -6.75
CA ASN A 293 20.41 -13.66 -7.94
C ASN A 293 20.29 -15.01 -8.70
N PRO A 294 19.11 -15.60 -8.84
CA PRO A 294 18.93 -16.92 -9.47
C PRO A 294 19.32 -16.96 -10.94
N ASN A 295 19.42 -15.82 -11.62
CA ASN A 295 19.87 -15.71 -13.01
C ASN A 295 21.40 -15.66 -13.13
N ASN A 296 22.13 -15.51 -12.02
CA ASN A 296 23.59 -15.48 -12.00
C ASN A 296 24.14 -16.85 -11.60
N THR A 297 24.33 -17.74 -12.57
CA THR A 297 24.82 -19.11 -12.35
C THR A 297 26.16 -19.16 -11.60
N LYS A 298 27.07 -18.20 -11.87
CA LYS A 298 28.36 -18.09 -11.18
C LYS A 298 28.19 -17.76 -9.70
N GLN A 299 27.29 -16.85 -9.36
CA GLN A 299 26.98 -16.49 -7.98
C GLN A 299 26.35 -17.67 -7.22
N VAL A 300 25.43 -18.39 -7.88
CA VAL A 300 24.80 -19.58 -7.26
C VAL A 300 25.83 -20.68 -7.05
N ALA A 301 26.73 -20.95 -8.01
CA ALA A 301 27.81 -21.92 -7.86
C ALA A 301 28.75 -21.57 -6.71
N ALA A 302 29.16 -20.31 -6.59
CA ALA A 302 30.00 -19.83 -5.50
C ALA A 302 29.28 -19.91 -4.13
N ALA A 303 27.97 -19.65 -4.10
CA ALA A 303 27.16 -19.78 -2.87
C ALA A 303 27.04 -21.22 -2.39
N ILE A 304 27.02 -22.21 -3.31
CA ILE A 304 27.06 -23.64 -2.96
C ILE A 304 28.40 -23.98 -2.28
N ASP A 305 29.53 -23.57 -2.86
CA ASP A 305 30.87 -23.81 -2.27
C ASP A 305 30.98 -23.13 -0.89
N LEU A 306 30.57 -21.85 -0.79
CA LEU A 306 30.54 -21.13 0.49
C LEU A 306 29.69 -21.86 1.54
N GLY A 307 28.51 -22.35 1.15
CA GLY A 307 27.63 -23.08 2.05
C GLY A 307 28.23 -24.41 2.56
N LEU A 308 28.94 -25.15 1.70
CA LEU A 308 29.58 -26.41 2.05
C LEU A 308 30.83 -26.22 2.91
N THR A 309 31.52 -25.09 2.76
CA THR A 309 32.81 -24.79 3.47
C THR A 309 32.60 -23.90 4.70
N MET A 310 31.39 -23.33 4.89
CA MET A 310 31.07 -22.46 6.02
C MET A 310 31.37 -23.11 7.38
N PRO A 311 32.09 -22.43 8.30
CA PRO A 311 32.34 -22.95 9.64
C PRO A 311 31.05 -23.26 10.41
N ASN A 312 31.04 -24.36 11.17
CA ASN A 312 29.87 -24.77 11.96
C ASN A 312 29.38 -23.71 12.95
N SER A 313 30.26 -22.87 13.47
CA SER A 313 29.91 -21.76 14.36
C SER A 313 29.05 -20.72 13.64
N GLU A 314 29.43 -20.36 12.42
CA GLU A 314 28.70 -19.41 11.59
C GLU A 314 27.36 -19.98 11.12
N GLN A 315 27.34 -21.25 10.66
CA GLN A 315 26.09 -21.93 10.31
C GLN A 315 25.08 -21.86 11.47
N LYS A 316 25.53 -22.21 12.70
CA LYS A 316 24.68 -22.17 13.89
C LYS A 316 24.18 -20.76 14.22
N GLN A 317 25.03 -19.77 14.09
CA GLN A 317 24.65 -18.37 14.36
C GLN A 317 23.57 -17.90 13.39
N ARG A 318 23.78 -18.07 12.09
CA ARG A 318 22.82 -17.70 11.05
C ARG A 318 21.50 -18.44 11.20
N MET A 319 21.57 -19.77 11.38
CA MET A 319 20.38 -20.61 11.52
C MET A 319 19.54 -20.22 12.74
N LYS A 320 20.17 -19.96 13.91
CA LYS A 320 19.46 -19.54 15.12
C LYS A 320 18.71 -18.22 14.92
N LYS A 321 19.29 -17.24 14.22
CA LYS A 321 18.63 -15.96 13.93
C LYS A 321 17.40 -16.17 13.04
N MET A 322 17.53 -16.97 11.97
CA MET A 322 16.40 -17.29 11.09
C MET A 322 15.32 -18.07 11.84
N GLN A 323 15.69 -19.04 12.69
CA GLN A 323 14.73 -19.79 13.51
C GLN A 323 13.99 -18.91 14.51
N ALA A 324 14.66 -17.97 15.16
CA ALA A 324 14.02 -17.01 16.05
C ALA A 324 12.92 -16.25 15.31
N ARG A 325 13.24 -15.69 14.15
CA ARG A 325 12.30 -14.93 13.31
C ARG A 325 11.06 -15.74 12.94
N ILE A 326 11.22 -16.93 12.35
CA ILE A 326 10.08 -17.73 11.87
C ILE A 326 9.30 -18.42 13.00
N SER A 327 9.90 -18.62 14.17
CA SER A 327 9.18 -19.17 15.34
C SER A 327 8.27 -18.15 15.99
N GLU A 328 8.58 -16.86 15.88
CA GLU A 328 7.79 -15.75 16.39
C GLU A 328 6.58 -15.46 15.48
N TYR A 329 6.78 -15.49 14.14
CA TYR A 329 5.72 -15.19 13.18
C TYR A 329 5.24 -16.46 12.45
N THR A 330 4.31 -17.16 13.09
CA THR A 330 3.76 -18.44 12.62
C THR A 330 2.53 -18.26 11.72
N ILE A 331 2.09 -19.35 11.06
CA ILE A 331 0.86 -19.36 10.27
C ILE A 331 -0.38 -18.94 11.10
N LYS A 332 -0.44 -19.29 12.38
CA LYS A 332 -1.55 -18.89 13.26
C LYS A 332 -1.54 -17.39 13.51
N LYS A 333 -0.35 -16.82 13.73
CA LYS A 333 -0.21 -15.38 13.92
C LYS A 333 -0.57 -14.64 12.64
N TRP A 334 -0.07 -15.07 11.48
CA TRP A 334 -0.45 -14.53 10.19
C TRP A 334 -1.96 -14.49 9.96
N ALA A 335 -2.64 -15.61 10.23
CA ALA A 335 -4.10 -15.67 10.08
C ALA A 335 -4.83 -14.77 11.09
N GLY A 336 -4.34 -14.71 12.33
CA GLY A 336 -4.88 -13.84 13.37
C GLY A 336 -4.73 -12.37 13.04
N ASP A 337 -3.54 -11.93 12.63
CA ASP A 337 -3.25 -10.55 12.25
C ASP A 337 -4.14 -10.12 11.07
N PHE A 338 -4.25 -10.95 10.02
CA PHE A 338 -5.14 -10.65 8.89
C PHE A 338 -6.60 -10.47 9.31
N VAL A 339 -7.13 -11.35 10.15
CA VAL A 339 -8.52 -11.26 10.64
C VAL A 339 -8.72 -10.05 11.52
N THR A 340 -7.73 -9.67 12.32
CA THR A 340 -7.75 -8.47 13.16
C THR A 340 -7.77 -7.22 12.29
N GLU A 341 -6.86 -7.09 11.34
CA GLU A 341 -6.80 -5.96 10.41
C GLU A 341 -8.08 -5.83 9.55
N LEU A 342 -8.61 -6.97 9.09
CA LEU A 342 -9.90 -6.97 8.40
C LEU A 342 -11.02 -6.43 9.29
N THR A 343 -11.03 -6.80 10.57
CA THR A 343 -12.04 -6.32 11.53
C THR A 343 -11.91 -4.82 11.75
N GLU A 344 -10.68 -4.34 11.93
CA GLU A 344 -10.39 -2.92 12.10
C GLU A 344 -10.74 -2.10 10.84
N SER A 345 -10.45 -2.64 9.64
CA SER A 345 -10.82 -1.96 8.39
C SER A 345 -12.34 -1.83 8.21
N VAL A 346 -13.11 -2.85 8.61
CA VAL A 346 -14.57 -2.80 8.61
C VAL A 346 -15.08 -1.81 9.65
N GLN A 347 -14.45 -1.74 10.83
CA GLN A 347 -14.83 -0.78 11.86
C GLN A 347 -14.54 0.67 11.41
N LYS A 348 -13.36 0.94 10.88
CA LYS A 348 -13.01 2.24 10.28
C LYS A 348 -14.00 2.66 9.19
N GLN A 349 -14.46 1.70 8.39
CA GLN A 349 -15.49 1.95 7.37
C GLN A 349 -16.81 2.43 8.00
N LYS A 350 -17.24 1.86 9.13
CA LYS A 350 -18.47 2.26 9.83
C LYS A 350 -18.37 3.63 10.48
N GLU A 351 -17.18 4.01 10.90
CA GLU A 351 -16.86 5.29 11.53
C GLU A 351 -16.60 6.40 10.50
N SER A 352 -16.44 6.06 9.22
CA SER A 352 -16.28 7.04 8.15
C SER A 352 -17.50 7.93 8.03
N PRO A 353 -17.32 9.23 7.67
CA PRO A 353 -18.42 10.16 7.47
C PRO A 353 -19.45 9.58 6.51
N LYS A 354 -20.71 9.68 6.90
CA LYS A 354 -21.81 9.17 6.08
C LYS A 354 -22.25 10.21 5.06
N GLN A 355 -22.57 9.76 3.85
CA GLN A 355 -23.29 10.63 2.91
C GLN A 355 -24.55 11.21 3.58
N ILE A 356 -24.87 12.45 3.25
CA ILE A 356 -26.12 13.05 3.74
C ILE A 356 -27.30 12.37 3.03
N TYR A 357 -27.94 11.44 3.75
CA TYR A 357 -29.18 10.81 3.28
C TYR A 357 -30.39 11.76 3.38
N PRO A 358 -31.49 11.49 2.64
CA PRO A 358 -32.67 12.35 2.62
C PRO A 358 -33.23 12.71 4.00
N GLY A 359 -33.17 11.80 4.97
CA GLY A 359 -33.62 12.02 6.35
C GLY A 359 -32.74 13.03 7.11
N GLN A 360 -31.42 12.93 6.96
CA GLN A 360 -30.48 13.86 7.57
C GLN A 360 -30.54 15.26 6.91
N LYS A 361 -30.75 15.30 5.59
CA LYS A 361 -31.00 16.55 4.87
C LYS A 361 -32.26 17.23 5.39
N LYS A 362 -33.34 16.48 5.67
CA LYS A 362 -34.57 17.05 6.28
C LYS A 362 -34.31 17.63 7.67
N LEU A 363 -33.51 16.97 8.51
CA LEU A 363 -33.13 17.48 9.83
C LEU A 363 -32.34 18.78 9.68
N LEU A 364 -31.29 18.80 8.85
CA LEU A 364 -30.50 19.99 8.60
C LEU A 364 -31.38 21.18 8.17
N LEU A 365 -32.33 20.95 7.24
CA LEU A 365 -33.24 21.99 6.77
C LEU A 365 -34.21 22.45 7.86
N ALA A 366 -34.69 21.56 8.71
CA ALA A 366 -35.58 21.89 9.83
C ALA A 366 -34.83 22.72 10.90
N ASP A 367 -33.63 22.30 11.29
CA ASP A 367 -32.79 23.02 12.25
C ASP A 367 -32.39 24.41 11.71
N TYR A 368 -32.03 24.48 10.41
CA TYR A 368 -31.79 25.76 9.75
C TYR A 368 -33.00 26.70 9.83
N GLN A 369 -34.20 26.19 9.56
CA GLN A 369 -35.42 26.98 9.54
C GLN A 369 -35.80 27.52 10.94
N GLN A 370 -35.60 26.69 11.99
CA GLN A 370 -35.91 27.07 13.38
C GLN A 370 -34.90 28.05 13.97
N ALA A 371 -33.66 28.02 13.53
CA ALA A 371 -32.56 28.85 14.03
C ALA A 371 -32.79 30.34 13.79
N LYS A 372 -32.52 31.17 14.80
CA LYS A 372 -32.60 32.65 14.76
C LYS A 372 -31.25 33.28 14.40
N SER A 373 -30.15 32.58 14.71
CA SER A 373 -28.77 33.00 14.44
C SER A 373 -28.01 31.86 13.76
N ARG A 374 -27.49 32.12 12.55
CA ARG A 374 -26.86 31.04 11.73
C ARG A 374 -25.51 31.48 11.21
N LEU A 375 -24.50 30.61 11.42
CA LEU A 375 -23.16 30.75 10.85
C LEU A 375 -22.96 29.76 9.70
N ILE A 376 -22.65 30.26 8.51
CA ILE A 376 -22.43 29.45 7.30
C ILE A 376 -21.00 29.70 6.81
N LEU A 377 -20.15 28.69 6.92
CA LEU A 377 -18.74 28.70 6.56
C LEU A 377 -18.53 27.87 5.32
N LEU A 378 -18.07 28.48 4.25
CA LEU A 378 -17.94 27.84 2.95
C LEU A 378 -16.50 27.98 2.43
N ASP A 379 -15.84 26.86 2.15
CA ASP A 379 -14.66 26.91 1.30
C ASP A 379 -15.04 27.23 -0.15
N TYR A 380 -14.07 27.63 -0.95
CA TYR A 380 -14.33 28.08 -2.32
C TYR A 380 -13.93 27.05 -3.37
N ASP A 381 -12.62 26.71 -3.44
CA ASP A 381 -12.07 25.86 -4.49
C ASP A 381 -12.26 24.37 -4.15
N GLY A 382 -13.01 23.64 -4.97
CA GLY A 382 -13.41 22.27 -4.71
C GLY A 382 -14.75 22.15 -3.99
N THR A 383 -15.23 23.24 -3.37
CA THR A 383 -16.48 23.30 -2.60
C THR A 383 -17.59 24.05 -3.34
N LEU A 384 -17.39 25.32 -3.66
CA LEU A 384 -18.33 26.14 -4.45
C LEU A 384 -18.00 26.16 -5.95
N LYS A 385 -16.75 25.83 -6.27
CA LYS A 385 -16.22 25.83 -7.62
C LYS A 385 -15.42 24.55 -7.85
N ARG A 386 -15.69 23.83 -8.95
CA ARG A 386 -14.89 22.66 -9.34
C ARG A 386 -13.43 23.04 -9.51
N LEU A 387 -12.54 22.21 -9.02
CA LEU A 387 -11.11 22.38 -9.21
C LEU A 387 -10.77 22.37 -10.70
N VAL A 388 -9.98 23.34 -11.14
CA VAL A 388 -9.49 23.44 -12.52
C VAL A 388 -8.02 23.05 -12.60
N SER A 389 -7.60 22.51 -13.74
CA SER A 389 -6.22 22.06 -13.96
C SER A 389 -5.22 23.22 -14.08
N SER A 390 -5.70 24.44 -14.29
CA SER A 390 -4.86 25.63 -14.44
C SER A 390 -5.14 26.64 -13.32
N PRO A 391 -4.11 27.23 -12.70
CA PRO A 391 -4.26 28.29 -11.70
C PRO A 391 -4.72 29.63 -12.32
N HIS A 392 -4.81 29.75 -13.64
CA HIS A 392 -5.17 30.98 -14.30
C HIS A 392 -6.52 31.55 -13.83
N GLU A 393 -6.53 32.82 -13.49
CA GLU A 393 -7.65 33.58 -12.92
C GLU A 393 -8.96 33.42 -13.72
N LYS A 394 -8.88 33.35 -15.04
CA LYS A 394 -10.06 33.23 -15.93
C LYS A 394 -10.92 32.00 -15.66
N TYR A 395 -10.30 30.87 -15.29
CA TYR A 395 -11.00 29.60 -15.06
C TYR A 395 -11.44 29.42 -13.59
N SER A 396 -10.97 30.29 -12.72
CA SER A 396 -11.17 30.22 -11.27
C SER A 396 -12.29 31.10 -10.76
N ARG A 397 -12.91 31.96 -11.60
CA ARG A 397 -13.99 32.84 -11.19
C ARG A 397 -15.26 32.08 -10.83
N PRO A 398 -16.05 32.58 -9.84
CA PRO A 398 -17.34 32.00 -9.52
C PRO A 398 -18.30 32.13 -10.69
N THR A 399 -19.14 31.11 -10.88
CA THR A 399 -20.22 31.16 -11.86
C THR A 399 -21.33 32.06 -11.38
N ASP A 400 -22.15 32.57 -12.30
CA ASP A 400 -23.33 33.40 -11.95
C ASP A 400 -24.31 32.64 -11.04
N LYS A 401 -24.38 31.31 -11.17
CA LYS A 401 -25.17 30.45 -10.28
C LYS A 401 -24.69 30.58 -8.83
N VAL A 402 -23.37 30.49 -8.59
CA VAL A 402 -22.77 30.64 -7.25
C VAL A 402 -23.00 32.03 -6.68
N LYS A 403 -22.78 33.09 -7.49
CA LYS A 403 -23.03 34.48 -7.08
C LYS A 403 -24.48 34.71 -6.67
N LYS A 404 -25.44 34.18 -7.44
CA LYS A 404 -26.89 34.28 -7.13
C LYS A 404 -27.24 33.54 -5.83
N LEU A 405 -26.69 32.35 -5.61
CA LEU A 405 -26.93 31.58 -4.38
C LEU A 405 -26.37 32.28 -3.14
N LEU A 406 -25.15 32.79 -3.19
CA LEU A 406 -24.56 33.55 -2.08
C LEU A 406 -25.33 34.83 -1.79
N LYS A 407 -25.79 35.56 -2.83
CA LYS A 407 -26.64 36.74 -2.69
C LYS A 407 -28.00 36.40 -2.05
N SER A 408 -28.56 35.22 -2.34
CA SER A 408 -29.78 34.72 -1.71
C SER A 408 -29.58 34.46 -0.23
N LEU A 409 -28.51 33.72 0.13
CA LEU A 409 -28.19 33.41 1.53
C LEU A 409 -27.95 34.65 2.39
N THR A 410 -27.26 35.67 1.86
CA THR A 410 -26.95 36.91 2.59
C THR A 410 -28.13 37.90 2.72
N LYS A 411 -29.23 37.68 1.99
CA LYS A 411 -30.46 38.48 2.14
C LYS A 411 -31.15 38.25 3.47
N ASP A 412 -31.13 37.01 3.97
CA ASP A 412 -31.63 36.72 5.33
C ASP A 412 -30.62 37.19 6.36
N LYS A 413 -30.99 38.21 7.14
CA LYS A 413 -30.12 38.82 8.16
C LYS A 413 -29.84 37.91 9.36
N LYS A 414 -30.51 36.77 9.46
CA LYS A 414 -30.18 35.70 10.41
C LYS A 414 -28.90 34.94 10.02
N ASN A 415 -28.49 35.02 8.74
CA ASN A 415 -27.33 34.32 8.23
C ASN A 415 -26.07 35.20 8.25
N LYS A 416 -25.04 34.77 8.94
CA LYS A 416 -23.66 35.25 8.72
C LYS A 416 -22.97 34.26 7.77
N VAL A 417 -22.79 34.64 6.51
CA VAL A 417 -22.17 33.81 5.49
C VAL A 417 -20.74 34.28 5.30
N ILE A 418 -19.78 33.34 5.41
CA ILE A 418 -18.34 33.62 5.29
C ILE A 418 -17.70 32.62 4.34
N ILE A 419 -16.97 33.13 3.34
CA ILE A 419 -16.11 32.33 2.46
C ILE A 419 -14.72 32.30 3.05
N ILE A 420 -14.17 31.09 3.29
CA ILE A 420 -12.81 30.88 3.83
C ILE A 420 -11.99 30.19 2.76
N SER A 421 -10.99 30.88 2.19
CA SER A 421 -10.23 30.38 1.05
C SER A 421 -8.73 30.59 1.20
N GLY A 422 -7.94 29.71 0.57
CA GLY A 422 -6.50 29.90 0.38
C GLY A 422 -6.16 30.93 -0.70
N ARG A 423 -7.13 31.48 -1.42
CA ARG A 423 -6.92 32.47 -2.48
C ARG A 423 -6.41 33.80 -1.94
N PRO A 424 -5.59 34.52 -2.74
CA PRO A 424 -5.16 35.88 -2.39
C PRO A 424 -6.35 36.85 -2.26
N ARG A 425 -6.18 37.86 -1.40
CA ARG A 425 -7.21 38.89 -1.14
C ARG A 425 -7.75 39.55 -2.43
N ASN A 426 -6.85 39.95 -3.30
CA ASN A 426 -7.22 40.63 -4.56
C ASN A 426 -8.08 39.76 -5.49
N ALA A 427 -7.95 38.44 -5.45
CA ALA A 427 -8.78 37.53 -6.20
C ALA A 427 -10.20 37.46 -5.62
N LEU A 428 -10.33 37.33 -4.27
CA LEU A 428 -11.64 37.30 -3.62
C LEU A 428 -12.41 38.63 -3.77
N GLU A 429 -11.73 39.78 -3.72
CA GLU A 429 -12.32 41.10 -3.99
C GLU A 429 -12.94 41.17 -5.39
N LYS A 430 -12.23 40.68 -6.40
CA LYS A 430 -12.73 40.63 -7.79
C LYS A 430 -13.85 39.60 -7.99
N TYR A 431 -13.90 38.55 -7.17
CA TYR A 431 -14.88 37.49 -7.33
C TYR A 431 -16.22 37.81 -6.66
N PHE A 432 -16.17 38.50 -5.51
CA PHE A 432 -17.32 38.71 -4.66
C PHE A 432 -17.48 40.18 -4.30
N GLU A 433 -18.38 40.84 -5.01
CA GLU A 433 -18.70 42.26 -4.81
C GLU A 433 -19.77 42.50 -3.73
N ASN A 434 -20.24 41.41 -3.08
CA ASN A 434 -21.31 41.47 -2.08
C ASN A 434 -20.76 41.91 -0.71
N LYS A 435 -21.13 43.10 -0.23
CA LYS A 435 -20.67 43.66 1.05
C LYS A 435 -21.20 42.94 2.30
N ASP A 436 -22.31 42.20 2.18
CA ASP A 436 -22.90 41.41 3.27
C ASP A 436 -22.23 40.06 3.43
N LEU A 437 -21.28 39.69 2.53
CA LEU A 437 -20.54 38.45 2.57
C LEU A 437 -19.20 38.64 3.31
N GLY A 438 -18.96 37.87 4.36
CA GLY A 438 -17.65 37.80 4.99
C GLY A 438 -16.65 37.04 4.10
N LEU A 439 -15.41 37.55 4.03
CA LEU A 439 -14.35 36.90 3.23
C LEU A 439 -13.11 36.69 4.11
N VAL A 440 -12.54 35.49 4.04
CA VAL A 440 -11.25 35.17 4.66
C VAL A 440 -10.31 34.68 3.55
N ALA A 441 -9.24 35.43 3.31
CA ALA A 441 -8.24 35.13 2.29
C ALA A 441 -6.95 34.57 2.93
N GLU A 442 -6.22 33.76 2.14
CA GLU A 442 -4.95 33.13 2.54
C GLU A 442 -5.03 32.43 3.91
N HIS A 443 -6.10 31.62 4.11
CA HIS A 443 -6.34 30.84 5.33
C HIS A 443 -6.33 31.65 6.64
N GLY A 444 -6.73 32.93 6.59
CA GLY A 444 -6.74 33.84 7.75
C GLY A 444 -5.68 34.95 7.71
N GLY A 445 -4.91 35.06 6.64
CA GLY A 445 -3.98 36.17 6.44
C GLY A 445 -4.66 37.52 6.27
N TRP A 446 -5.87 37.49 5.71
CA TRP A 446 -6.72 38.65 5.52
C TRP A 446 -8.18 38.30 5.86
N VAL A 447 -8.86 39.14 6.61
CA VAL A 447 -10.26 39.01 6.97
C VAL A 447 -11.03 40.28 6.51
N PHE A 448 -12.08 40.10 5.71
CA PHE A 448 -13.00 41.17 5.33
C PHE A 448 -14.22 41.11 6.25
N ASP A 449 -14.38 42.14 7.06
CA ASP A 449 -15.51 42.30 7.94
C ASP A 449 -15.91 43.78 8.01
N ALA A 450 -17.21 44.07 8.13
CA ALA A 450 -17.75 45.40 8.22
C ALA A 450 -17.26 46.38 7.12
N GLY A 451 -17.00 45.85 5.91
CA GLY A 451 -16.63 46.68 4.76
C GLY A 451 -15.13 47.00 4.61
N SER A 452 -14.27 46.48 5.47
CA SER A 452 -12.82 46.68 5.40
C SER A 452 -12.03 45.39 5.54
N TRP A 453 -10.81 45.35 4.95
CA TRP A 453 -9.89 44.26 5.08
C TRP A 453 -8.94 44.46 6.27
N ILE A 454 -8.90 43.52 7.14
CA ILE A 454 -8.01 43.47 8.29
C ILE A 454 -6.87 42.50 7.97
N LYS A 455 -5.63 42.97 8.03
CA LYS A 455 -4.43 42.16 7.81
C LYS A 455 -3.98 41.49 9.10
N SER A 456 -3.60 40.21 9.01
CA SER A 456 -2.93 39.52 10.12
C SER A 456 -1.61 40.22 10.50
N SER A 457 -1.29 40.28 11.79
CA SER A 457 -0.05 40.86 12.34
C SER A 457 1.18 39.97 12.14
N LEU A 458 1.05 38.79 11.53
CA LEU A 458 2.16 37.85 11.36
C LEU A 458 3.25 38.40 10.43
N THR A 459 4.51 38.27 10.88
CA THR A 459 5.67 38.74 10.11
C THR A 459 6.19 37.64 9.18
N VAL A 460 6.26 37.91 7.86
CA VAL A 460 6.57 36.90 6.83
C VAL A 460 7.82 37.19 5.99
N LYS A 461 8.40 38.38 6.08
CA LYS A 461 9.40 38.85 5.13
C LYS A 461 10.73 38.06 5.13
N LYS A 462 11.22 37.63 6.29
CA LYS A 462 12.55 37.03 6.41
C LYS A 462 12.60 35.62 5.79
N TRP A 463 11.77 34.72 6.25
CA TRP A 463 11.76 33.32 5.77
C TRP A 463 11.40 33.19 4.28
N LYS A 464 10.57 34.08 3.75
CA LYS A 464 10.25 34.08 2.32
C LYS A 464 11.46 34.37 1.46
N LYS A 465 12.31 35.33 1.87
CA LYS A 465 13.55 35.65 1.17
C LYS A 465 14.49 34.46 1.13
N ASP A 466 14.58 33.68 2.22
CA ASP A 466 15.50 32.55 2.34
C ASP A 466 15.02 31.33 1.53
N LEU A 467 13.70 31.10 1.46
CA LEU A 467 13.14 29.93 0.77
C LEU A 467 12.89 30.12 -0.73
N LYS A 468 12.68 31.36 -1.20
CA LYS A 468 12.36 31.62 -2.61
C LYS A 468 13.36 31.03 -3.59
N PRO A 469 14.69 31.18 -3.42
CA PRO A 469 15.68 30.59 -4.34
C PRO A 469 15.60 29.06 -4.40
N ILE A 470 15.30 28.41 -3.27
CA ILE A 470 15.15 26.95 -3.20
C ILE A 470 13.95 26.52 -4.02
N LEU A 471 12.81 27.18 -3.83
CA LEU A 471 11.57 26.86 -4.54
C LEU A 471 11.69 27.09 -6.04
N GLU A 472 12.29 28.20 -6.46
CA GLU A 472 12.57 28.50 -7.87
C GLU A 472 13.47 27.43 -8.52
N GLN A 473 14.50 26.95 -7.80
CA GLN A 473 15.34 25.86 -8.27
C GLN A 473 14.56 24.55 -8.46
N PHE A 474 13.61 24.25 -7.56
CA PHE A 474 12.75 23.07 -7.72
C PHE A 474 11.83 23.19 -8.92
N VAL A 475 11.28 24.38 -9.20
CA VAL A 475 10.46 24.62 -10.39
C VAL A 475 11.25 24.38 -11.67
N VAL A 476 12.45 24.96 -11.78
CA VAL A 476 13.32 24.79 -12.96
C VAL A 476 13.66 23.30 -13.20
N ARG A 477 13.86 22.53 -12.15
CA ARG A 477 14.25 21.10 -12.23
C ARG A 477 13.07 20.13 -12.29
N THR A 478 11.83 20.64 -12.26
CA THR A 478 10.63 19.79 -12.23
C THR A 478 9.65 20.27 -13.29
N ALA A 479 9.79 19.76 -14.51
CA ALA A 479 8.93 20.14 -15.63
C ALA A 479 7.45 19.91 -15.29
N GLY A 480 6.60 20.92 -15.51
CA GLY A 480 5.19 20.89 -15.19
C GLY A 480 4.84 21.42 -13.80
N SER A 481 5.84 21.81 -12.97
CA SER A 481 5.57 22.49 -11.70
C SER A 481 5.61 24.01 -11.86
N GLU A 482 4.93 24.71 -10.95
CA GLU A 482 4.82 26.17 -10.91
C GLU A 482 4.91 26.66 -9.47
N LEU A 483 5.46 27.85 -9.24
CA LEU A 483 5.50 28.51 -7.94
C LEU A 483 4.54 29.69 -7.92
N GLU A 484 3.63 29.71 -6.95
CA GLU A 484 2.77 30.85 -6.63
C GLU A 484 3.26 31.52 -5.36
N GLU A 485 3.54 32.81 -5.42
CA GLU A 485 3.87 33.63 -4.26
C GLU A 485 2.64 34.43 -3.82
N LYS A 486 2.19 34.26 -2.57
CA LYS A 486 1.11 35.02 -1.94
C LYS A 486 1.67 35.94 -0.86
N ASP A 487 0.84 36.77 -0.22
CA ASP A 487 1.30 37.69 0.83
C ASP A 487 1.91 36.93 2.02
N PHE A 488 1.32 35.80 2.42
CA PHE A 488 1.71 35.05 3.61
C PHE A 488 2.24 33.65 3.32
N SER A 489 2.17 33.13 2.09
CA SER A 489 2.61 31.77 1.76
C SER A 489 3.35 31.69 0.44
N PHE A 490 4.03 30.54 0.24
CA PHE A 490 4.41 30.05 -1.06
C PHE A 490 3.64 28.77 -1.34
N VAL A 491 3.22 28.57 -2.60
CA VAL A 491 2.58 27.33 -3.05
C VAL A 491 3.31 26.78 -4.25
N TRP A 492 3.90 25.59 -4.09
CA TRP A 492 4.49 24.85 -5.18
C TRP A 492 3.46 23.89 -5.77
N HIS A 493 3.03 24.17 -7.00
CA HIS A 493 2.04 23.38 -7.74
C HIS A 493 2.74 22.32 -8.56
N TYR A 494 2.29 21.04 -8.45
CA TYR A 494 2.82 19.91 -9.22
C TYR A 494 1.76 19.08 -9.94
N ARG A 495 0.61 19.66 -10.21
CA ARG A 495 -0.54 18.97 -10.84
C ARG A 495 -0.24 18.45 -12.25
N ARG A 496 0.66 19.10 -12.99
CA ARG A 496 1.07 18.73 -14.34
C ARG A 496 2.36 17.89 -14.37
N VAL A 497 2.95 17.62 -13.23
CA VAL A 497 4.13 16.77 -13.10
C VAL A 497 3.70 15.31 -13.19
N SER A 498 4.51 14.45 -13.84
CA SER A 498 4.25 13.01 -13.88
C SER A 498 4.19 12.44 -12.45
N PRO A 499 3.28 11.51 -12.13
CA PRO A 499 3.06 11.03 -10.76
C PRO A 499 4.33 10.56 -10.04
N ASP A 500 5.20 9.81 -10.72
CA ASP A 500 6.44 9.28 -10.14
C ASP A 500 7.42 10.41 -9.77
N LEU A 501 7.62 11.36 -10.69
CA LEU A 501 8.48 12.51 -10.45
C LEU A 501 7.89 13.42 -9.36
N ALA A 502 6.57 13.62 -9.39
CA ALA A 502 5.87 14.42 -8.39
C ALA A 502 6.07 13.88 -6.97
N TYR A 503 5.94 12.54 -6.78
CA TYR A 503 6.14 11.92 -5.49
C TYR A 503 7.56 12.14 -4.95
N VAL A 504 8.58 11.84 -5.75
CA VAL A 504 9.99 12.01 -5.35
C VAL A 504 10.30 13.47 -5.07
N ARG A 505 9.93 14.36 -5.99
CA ARG A 505 10.23 15.79 -5.86
C ARG A 505 9.51 16.47 -4.70
N LYS A 506 8.29 16.04 -4.41
CA LYS A 506 7.53 16.50 -3.24
C LYS A 506 8.27 16.17 -1.94
N GLU A 507 8.70 14.93 -1.77
CA GLU A 507 9.41 14.52 -0.56
C GLU A 507 10.78 15.17 -0.44
N GLU A 508 11.56 15.27 -1.52
CA GLU A 508 12.82 16.00 -1.55
C GLU A 508 12.64 17.47 -1.16
N LEU A 509 11.62 18.14 -1.71
CA LEU A 509 11.31 19.53 -1.38
C LEU A 509 10.99 19.68 0.10
N LYS A 510 10.13 18.81 0.65
CA LYS A 510 9.75 18.85 2.08
C LYS A 510 10.95 18.65 2.99
N ILE A 511 11.83 17.71 2.70
CA ILE A 511 13.06 17.47 3.46
C ILE A 511 13.95 18.72 3.41
N LYS A 512 14.17 19.28 2.22
CA LYS A 512 15.03 20.45 2.06
C LYS A 512 14.48 21.70 2.74
N LEU A 513 13.16 21.92 2.64
CA LEU A 513 12.49 23.03 3.31
C LEU A 513 12.59 22.92 4.83
N ARG A 514 12.34 21.73 5.40
CA ARG A 514 12.44 21.47 6.85
C ARG A 514 13.86 21.68 7.36
N ALA A 515 14.87 21.29 6.59
CA ALA A 515 16.27 21.50 6.95
C ALA A 515 16.69 22.99 6.90
N THR A 516 16.02 23.81 6.08
CA THR A 516 16.33 25.23 5.91
C THR A 516 15.57 26.13 6.87
N LEU A 517 14.37 25.70 7.31
CA LEU A 517 13.54 26.45 8.24
C LEU A 517 14.14 26.44 9.64
N ALA A 518 14.68 27.57 10.05
CA ALA A 518 15.37 27.75 11.34
C ALA A 518 14.39 27.95 12.53
N THR A 519 13.08 28.06 12.28
CA THR A 519 12.08 28.35 13.32
C THR A 519 10.89 27.39 13.21
N ASP A 520 10.32 27.01 14.35
CA ASP A 520 9.11 26.18 14.43
C ASP A 520 7.81 26.88 14.00
N ASP A 521 7.87 28.19 13.72
CA ASP A 521 6.68 29.00 13.40
C ASP A 521 6.16 28.76 11.96
N ILE A 522 7.01 28.26 11.05
CA ILE A 522 6.65 28.03 9.64
C ILE A 522 6.45 26.53 9.42
N GLY A 523 5.33 26.19 8.78
CA GLY A 523 4.98 24.83 8.42
C GLY A 523 5.08 24.59 6.91
N VAL A 524 5.34 23.32 6.56
CA VAL A 524 5.27 22.79 5.18
C VAL A 524 4.09 21.82 5.14
N PHE A 525 3.08 22.17 4.38
CA PHE A 525 1.79 21.47 4.35
C PHE A 525 1.56 20.82 2.99
N ASP A 526 1.08 19.58 3.00
CA ASP A 526 0.61 18.90 1.80
C ASP A 526 -0.84 19.33 1.50
N GLY A 527 -1.11 19.68 0.24
CA GLY A 527 -2.45 19.88 -0.25
C GLY A 527 -2.69 19.05 -1.53
N ARG A 528 -3.82 19.22 -2.16
CA ARG A 528 -4.22 18.46 -3.35
C ARG A 528 -3.38 18.85 -4.59
N LYS A 529 -2.27 18.12 -4.81
CA LYS A 529 -1.26 18.40 -5.86
C LYS A 529 -0.51 19.72 -5.66
N ILE A 530 -0.35 20.14 -4.40
CA ILE A 530 0.45 21.30 -4.00
C ILE A 530 1.25 21.01 -2.74
N VAL A 531 2.34 21.75 -2.56
CA VAL A 531 3.02 21.91 -1.26
C VAL A 531 2.93 23.40 -0.89
N GLU A 532 2.30 23.69 0.24
CA GLU A 532 2.15 25.05 0.75
C GLU A 532 3.10 25.29 1.94
N ILE A 533 3.79 26.41 1.93
CA ILE A 533 4.66 26.88 2.99
C ILE A 533 4.06 28.14 3.58
N LYS A 534 3.69 28.08 4.88
CA LYS A 534 3.02 29.21 5.56
C LYS A 534 3.27 29.18 7.07
N PRO A 535 2.99 30.27 7.80
CA PRO A 535 2.98 30.25 9.26
C PRO A 535 2.00 29.21 9.82
N LYS A 536 2.41 28.39 10.79
CA LYS A 536 1.57 27.36 11.41
C LYS A 536 0.30 27.94 12.05
N ARG A 537 0.37 29.18 12.54
CA ARG A 537 -0.77 29.91 13.11
C ARG A 537 -1.79 30.38 12.05
N MET A 538 -1.48 30.24 10.75
CA MET A 538 -2.43 30.54 9.67
C MET A 538 -3.15 29.27 9.26
N ASN A 539 -4.22 28.94 9.93
CA ASN A 539 -5.11 27.84 9.59
C ASN A 539 -6.59 28.25 9.72
N LYS A 540 -7.45 27.56 9.00
CA LYS A 540 -8.91 27.83 8.99
C LYS A 540 -9.53 27.58 10.36
N GLY A 541 -9.01 26.65 11.17
CA GLY A 541 -9.54 26.29 12.47
C GLY A 541 -9.46 27.43 13.49
N ILE A 542 -8.35 28.18 13.54
CA ILE A 542 -8.19 29.32 14.43
C ILE A 542 -9.24 30.39 14.12
N ILE A 543 -9.42 30.72 12.85
CA ILE A 543 -10.41 31.69 12.42
C ILE A 543 -11.83 31.23 12.75
N VAL A 544 -12.11 29.95 12.57
CA VAL A 544 -13.42 29.36 12.88
C VAL A 544 -13.68 29.36 14.38
N SER A 545 -12.70 29.01 15.19
CA SER A 545 -12.82 29.10 16.67
C SER A 545 -13.16 30.52 17.13
N ASP A 546 -12.49 31.53 16.55
CA ASP A 546 -12.77 32.93 16.85
C ASP A 546 -14.18 33.37 16.42
N LEU A 547 -14.65 32.89 15.26
CA LEU A 547 -15.98 33.19 14.74
C LEU A 547 -17.08 32.51 15.56
N VAL A 548 -16.87 31.27 15.97
CA VAL A 548 -17.80 30.53 16.81
C VAL A 548 -17.90 31.17 18.21
N ALA A 549 -16.78 31.60 18.78
CA ALA A 549 -16.75 32.22 20.10
C ALA A 549 -17.36 33.63 20.17
N LYS A 550 -17.53 34.33 19.04
CA LYS A 550 -18.04 35.72 19.01
C LYS A 550 -19.53 35.86 19.32
N ASN A 551 -20.33 34.82 19.04
CA ASN A 551 -21.78 34.86 19.22
C ASN A 551 -22.31 33.47 19.60
N ASP A 552 -23.48 33.42 20.24
CA ASP A 552 -24.24 32.18 20.40
C ASP A 552 -24.99 31.87 19.10
N TRP A 553 -24.52 30.82 18.40
CA TRP A 553 -25.10 30.39 17.14
C TRP A 553 -26.10 29.26 17.35
N ASP A 554 -27.35 29.42 16.91
CA ASP A 554 -28.36 28.35 16.94
C ASP A 554 -28.12 27.29 15.86
N PHE A 555 -27.40 27.65 14.79
CA PHE A 555 -27.08 26.75 13.68
C PHE A 555 -25.72 27.09 13.07
N ILE A 556 -24.89 26.06 12.92
CA ILE A 556 -23.58 26.20 12.26
C ILE A 556 -23.49 25.19 11.13
N LEU A 557 -23.17 25.67 9.92
CA LEU A 557 -22.90 24.85 8.73
C LEU A 557 -21.51 25.18 8.19
N ALA A 558 -20.64 24.17 8.05
CA ALA A 558 -19.33 24.33 7.44
C ALA A 558 -19.14 23.30 6.32
N ILE A 559 -18.71 23.76 5.14
CA ILE A 559 -18.51 22.91 3.95
C ILE A 559 -17.11 23.17 3.38
N GLY A 560 -16.32 22.11 3.14
CA GLY A 560 -14.98 22.17 2.57
C GLY A 560 -14.56 20.88 1.89
N ASP A 561 -13.49 20.88 1.07
CA ASP A 561 -13.06 19.72 0.28
C ASP A 561 -11.60 19.32 0.48
N ASP A 562 -10.77 20.13 1.14
CA ASP A 562 -9.34 19.92 1.22
C ASP A 562 -8.85 19.67 2.66
N TYR A 563 -7.62 19.20 2.80
CA TYR A 563 -6.93 19.01 4.05
C TYR A 563 -6.96 20.25 4.97
N THR A 564 -6.91 21.45 4.40
CA THR A 564 -6.98 22.70 5.17
C THR A 564 -8.35 22.94 5.82
N ASP A 565 -9.40 22.24 5.35
CA ASP A 565 -10.75 22.30 5.95
C ASP A 565 -10.89 21.39 7.16
N GLU A 566 -10.01 20.40 7.32
CA GLU A 566 -10.00 19.54 8.50
C GLU A 566 -9.79 20.33 9.79
N ASP A 567 -8.91 21.34 9.74
CA ASP A 567 -8.72 22.26 10.86
C ASP A 567 -10.02 23.01 11.19
N MET A 568 -10.79 23.39 10.17
CA MET A 568 -12.11 24.01 10.32
C MET A 568 -13.10 23.04 10.98
N PHE A 569 -13.16 21.79 10.50
CA PHE A 569 -14.10 20.79 11.03
C PHE A 569 -13.82 20.43 12.48
N VAL A 570 -12.54 20.32 12.86
CA VAL A 570 -12.12 20.04 14.24
C VAL A 570 -12.44 21.19 15.21
N ALA A 571 -12.44 22.43 14.72
CA ALA A 571 -12.70 23.61 15.52
C ALA A 571 -14.20 23.87 15.80
N LEU A 572 -15.09 23.09 15.19
CA LEU A 572 -16.54 23.24 15.34
C LEU A 572 -17.08 22.52 16.58
N PRO A 573 -18.18 22.99 17.18
CA PRO A 573 -18.93 22.24 18.18
C PRO A 573 -19.48 20.93 17.60
N ALA A 574 -19.68 19.93 18.47
CA ALA A 574 -20.09 18.59 18.07
C ALA A 574 -21.46 18.51 17.37
N ASP A 575 -22.35 19.45 17.61
CA ASP A 575 -23.68 19.57 17.01
C ASP A 575 -23.68 20.30 15.67
N ALA A 576 -22.60 21.00 15.32
CA ALA A 576 -22.48 21.69 14.03
C ALA A 576 -22.58 20.72 12.83
N TYR A 577 -23.14 21.20 11.73
CA TYR A 577 -23.18 20.51 10.46
C TYR A 577 -21.88 20.73 9.69
N SER A 578 -20.91 19.81 9.85
CA SER A 578 -19.67 19.80 9.08
C SER A 578 -19.78 18.82 7.92
N ILE A 579 -19.47 19.28 6.69
CA ILE A 579 -19.67 18.54 5.44
C ILE A 579 -18.39 18.57 4.62
N ASN A 580 -17.78 17.41 4.38
CA ASN A 580 -16.68 17.28 3.44
C ASN A 580 -17.18 17.05 2.02
N VAL A 581 -16.51 17.64 1.02
CA VAL A 581 -16.83 17.47 -0.41
C VAL A 581 -15.77 16.61 -1.07
N GLY A 582 -16.18 15.48 -1.60
CA GLY A 582 -15.27 14.52 -2.25
C GLY A 582 -15.04 13.28 -1.40
N ASN A 583 -14.01 12.50 -1.77
CA ASN A 583 -13.81 11.14 -1.25
C ASN A 583 -12.61 11.01 -0.30
N GLN A 584 -12.28 12.05 0.46
CA GLN A 584 -11.14 12.02 1.39
C GLN A 584 -11.55 11.51 2.78
N THR A 585 -10.59 10.99 3.54
CA THR A 585 -10.75 10.75 4.97
C THR A 585 -10.89 12.11 5.66
N THR A 586 -11.91 12.30 6.51
CA THR A 586 -12.24 13.62 7.07
C THR A 586 -12.81 13.52 8.48
N ASN A 587 -12.63 14.58 9.29
CA ASN A 587 -13.26 14.79 10.58
C ASN A 587 -14.68 15.38 10.46
N ALA A 588 -15.16 15.69 9.25
CA ALA A 588 -16.52 16.16 9.03
C ALA A 588 -17.53 15.06 9.38
N ARG A 589 -18.69 15.46 9.92
CA ARG A 589 -19.79 14.53 10.27
C ARG A 589 -20.47 13.94 9.04
N PHE A 590 -20.52 14.71 7.96
CA PHE A 590 -21.22 14.34 6.72
C PHE A 590 -20.33 14.52 5.51
N GLN A 591 -20.78 13.98 4.40
CA GLN A 591 -20.08 14.02 3.13
C GLN A 591 -21.03 14.26 1.95
N LEU A 592 -20.55 15.01 0.95
CA LEU A 592 -21.14 15.16 -0.37
C LEU A 592 -20.09 14.74 -1.43
N ASN A 593 -20.54 14.19 -2.56
CA ASN A 593 -19.62 13.65 -3.56
C ASN A 593 -18.96 14.73 -4.42
N CYS A 594 -19.65 15.83 -4.67
CA CYS A 594 -19.18 16.83 -5.61
C CYS A 594 -19.79 18.22 -5.36
N VAL A 595 -19.20 19.22 -6.01
CA VAL A 595 -19.64 20.63 -5.99
C VAL A 595 -21.12 20.80 -6.35
N ASP A 596 -21.65 20.02 -7.29
CA ASP A 596 -23.05 20.16 -7.73
C ASP A 596 -24.01 19.82 -6.58
N GLU A 597 -23.71 18.77 -5.79
CA GLU A 597 -24.50 18.40 -4.61
C GLU A 597 -24.44 19.50 -3.53
N VAL A 598 -23.28 20.16 -3.34
CA VAL A 598 -23.17 21.33 -2.46
C VAL A 598 -24.08 22.46 -2.90
N LEU A 599 -24.03 22.79 -4.19
CA LEU A 599 -24.87 23.87 -4.73
C LEU A 599 -26.38 23.55 -4.64
N GLU A 600 -26.75 22.27 -4.74
CA GLU A 600 -28.13 21.81 -4.55
C GLU A 600 -28.56 21.87 -3.08
N LEU A 601 -27.65 21.48 -2.15
CA LEU A 601 -27.91 21.62 -0.72
C LEU A 601 -28.13 23.09 -0.34
N ILE A 602 -27.22 23.99 -0.73
CA ILE A 602 -27.30 25.41 -0.45
C ILE A 602 -28.59 26.01 -1.05
N LYS A 603 -28.96 25.62 -2.29
CA LYS A 603 -30.20 26.05 -2.94
C LYS A 603 -31.45 25.58 -2.20
N SER A 604 -31.39 24.48 -1.48
CA SER A 604 -32.53 23.93 -0.74
C SER A 604 -32.71 24.54 0.66
N LEU A 605 -31.76 25.37 1.13
CA LEU A 605 -31.92 26.13 2.37
C LEU A 605 -33.06 27.17 2.16
N PRO A 606 -34.05 27.21 3.09
CA PRO A 606 -35.24 28.05 2.97
C PRO A 606 -34.96 29.55 2.95
#